data_77156a249c2697d6fc54fa0f557ce9aa
#
_entry.id   77156a249c2697d6fc54fa0f557ce9aa
#
_cell.length_a   1.000
_cell.length_b   1.000
_cell.length_c   1.000
_cell.angle_alpha   90.00
_cell.angle_beta   90.00
_cell.angle_gamma   90.00
#
_symmetry.space_group_name_H-M   'P 1'
#
loop_
_entity.id
_entity.type
_entity.pdbx_description
1 polymer ?
#
loop_
_entity_poly.entity_id
_entity_poly.type
_entity_poly.pdbx_seq_one_letter_code
_entity_poly.pdbx_strand_id
1 'polypeptide(L)'
;MQKRSRFSQILAAILVNALYEMRNYPIVLINTVLSPLSFLVLIVFVSRGSLVGEAVEGAFIMSMFSSGMSLQVDLSHLKNDFKLQDMVVSSPTTWLTYMIGVAISEIVYSIPALTVLAVLARYFLVLSVVGVVEFVVVLLLMFFASMAVGYVLSTFSSDIVQSFAFTRLLSTLFSTIPPVYYPITYIPLPFRYLAYFSPTTYAAEIAQSAAGYLSLSLATMALAWSVLVAVTVVLFIIAKTKARWREV
;
A
#
# COMPACT_ATOMS: atom_id res chain seq x y z
N MET A 1 5.37 37.93 -0.20
CA MET A 1 4.82 36.58 0.08
C MET A 1 5.86 35.76 0.84
N GLN A 2 5.55 35.39 2.08
CA GLN A 2 6.50 34.66 2.92
C GLN A 2 6.66 33.24 2.34
N LYS A 3 7.87 32.86 2.00
CA LYS A 3 8.23 31.52 1.46
C LYS A 3 7.98 30.51 2.58
N ARG A 4 6.75 29.92 2.65
CA ARG A 4 6.46 28.85 3.62
C ARG A 4 7.47 27.73 3.44
N SER A 5 8.06 27.25 4.53
CA SER A 5 9.03 26.16 4.47
C SER A 5 8.36 24.88 3.90
N ARG A 6 9.10 24.04 3.20
CA ARG A 6 8.59 22.75 2.69
C ARG A 6 7.97 21.91 3.80
N PHE A 7 8.52 21.99 5.00
CA PHE A 7 7.99 21.33 6.18
C PHE A 7 6.57 21.77 6.54
N SER A 8 6.28 23.09 6.50
CA SER A 8 4.92 23.58 6.78
C SER A 8 3.89 23.16 5.71
N GLN A 9 4.31 22.95 4.48
CA GLN A 9 3.45 22.44 3.40
C GLN A 9 3.12 20.97 3.60
N ILE A 10 4.11 20.14 3.97
CA ILE A 10 3.91 18.72 4.31
C ILE A 10 3.01 18.58 5.54
N LEU A 11 3.27 19.39 6.59
CA LEU A 11 2.45 19.37 7.79
C LEU A 11 0.98 19.75 7.48
N ALA A 12 0.76 20.75 6.64
CA ALA A 12 -0.58 21.12 6.19
C ALA A 12 -1.29 19.97 5.44
N ALA A 13 -0.56 19.24 4.59
CA ALA A 13 -1.10 18.07 3.91
C ALA A 13 -1.52 16.98 4.91
N ILE A 14 -0.70 16.67 5.90
CA ILE A 14 -1.03 15.70 6.96
C ILE A 14 -2.25 16.12 7.76
N LEU A 15 -2.33 17.41 8.15
CA LEU A 15 -3.45 17.93 8.92
C LEU A 15 -4.77 17.82 8.16
N VAL A 16 -4.76 18.10 6.86
CA VAL A 16 -5.97 18.11 6.04
C VAL A 16 -6.36 16.70 5.59
N ASN A 17 -5.43 15.93 5.03
CA ASN A 17 -5.75 14.65 4.38
C ASN A 17 -5.76 13.46 5.36
N ALA A 18 -5.16 13.58 6.55
CA ALA A 18 -5.20 12.50 7.53
C ALA A 18 -5.98 12.91 8.78
N LEU A 19 -5.47 13.86 9.56
CA LEU A 19 -6.03 14.16 10.90
C LEU A 19 -7.44 14.73 10.85
N TYR A 20 -7.75 15.57 9.85
CA TYR A 20 -9.10 16.10 9.69
C TYR A 20 -10.09 14.99 9.34
N GLU A 21 -9.74 14.09 8.41
CA GLU A 21 -10.59 12.96 8.04
C GLU A 21 -10.78 11.98 9.19
N MET A 22 -9.69 11.59 9.86
CA MET A 22 -9.76 10.70 11.03
C MET A 22 -10.68 11.24 12.12
N ARG A 23 -10.67 12.55 12.34
CA ARG A 23 -11.50 13.21 13.36
C ARG A 23 -12.97 13.31 12.96
N ASN A 24 -13.25 13.64 11.71
CA ASN A 24 -14.62 13.95 11.24
C ASN A 24 -15.37 12.73 10.70
N TYR A 25 -14.62 11.70 10.23
CA TYR A 25 -15.20 10.51 9.61
C TYR A 25 -14.71 9.21 10.27
N PRO A 26 -15.04 8.95 11.56
CA PRO A 26 -14.56 7.77 12.29
C PRO A 26 -14.97 6.44 11.63
N ILE A 27 -16.07 6.42 10.88
CA ILE A 27 -16.50 5.24 10.12
C ILE A 27 -15.47 4.81 9.06
N VAL A 28 -14.73 5.75 8.48
CA VAL A 28 -13.69 5.44 7.50
C VAL A 28 -12.51 4.75 8.18
N LEU A 29 -12.14 5.18 9.40
CA LEU A 29 -11.13 4.50 10.21
C LEU A 29 -11.51 3.05 10.53
N ILE A 30 -12.77 2.83 10.89
CA ILE A 30 -13.29 1.48 11.14
C ILE A 30 -13.12 0.62 9.89
N ASN A 31 -13.48 1.14 8.73
CA ASN A 31 -13.32 0.43 7.46
C ASN A 31 -11.84 0.13 7.13
N THR A 32 -10.95 1.08 7.37
CA THR A 32 -9.50 0.91 7.15
C THR A 32 -8.91 -0.21 8.02
N VAL A 33 -9.39 -0.34 9.25
CA VAL A 33 -8.99 -1.43 10.15
C VAL A 33 -9.65 -2.76 9.78
N LEU A 34 -10.94 -2.76 9.48
CA LEU A 34 -11.68 -3.99 9.21
C LEU A 34 -11.31 -4.65 7.87
N SER A 35 -10.94 -3.86 6.87
CA SER A 35 -10.63 -4.39 5.54
C SER A 35 -9.52 -5.45 5.55
N PRO A 36 -8.31 -5.20 6.05
CA PRO A 36 -7.25 -6.22 6.12
C PRO A 36 -7.58 -7.33 7.13
N LEU A 37 -8.30 -7.02 8.22
CA LEU A 37 -8.71 -8.02 9.21
C LEU A 37 -9.74 -9.00 8.69
N SER A 38 -10.58 -8.61 7.75
CA SER A 38 -11.62 -9.48 7.18
C SER A 38 -11.01 -10.71 6.50
N PHE A 39 -9.98 -10.51 5.66
CA PHE A 39 -9.26 -11.61 5.02
C PHE A 39 -8.44 -12.42 6.03
N LEU A 40 -7.81 -11.77 6.99
CA LEU A 40 -7.10 -12.45 8.07
C LEU A 40 -8.04 -13.41 8.81
N VAL A 41 -9.20 -12.93 9.26
CA VAL A 41 -10.19 -13.73 9.98
C VAL A 41 -10.69 -14.89 9.11
N LEU A 42 -10.96 -14.65 7.83
CA LEU A 42 -11.38 -15.71 6.90
C LEU A 42 -10.32 -16.83 6.82
N ILE A 43 -9.05 -16.47 6.61
CA ILE A 43 -7.95 -17.45 6.50
C ILE A 43 -7.76 -18.20 7.81
N VAL A 44 -7.83 -17.51 8.95
CA VAL A 44 -7.73 -18.14 10.28
C VAL A 44 -8.83 -19.18 10.48
N PHE A 45 -10.07 -18.88 10.09
CA PHE A 45 -11.17 -19.85 10.19
C PHE A 45 -11.02 -21.02 9.23
N VAL A 46 -10.69 -20.76 7.95
CA VAL A 46 -10.53 -21.81 6.94
C VAL A 46 -9.35 -22.72 7.28
N SER A 47 -8.25 -22.16 7.76
CA SER A 47 -7.05 -22.91 8.16
C SER A 47 -7.14 -23.53 9.56
N ARG A 48 -8.23 -23.32 10.28
CA ARG A 48 -8.38 -23.72 11.69
C ARG A 48 -7.25 -23.20 12.58
N GLY A 49 -6.75 -22.00 12.27
CA GLY A 49 -5.69 -21.33 13.01
C GLY A 49 -4.27 -21.73 12.63
N SER A 50 -4.06 -22.64 11.67
CA SER A 50 -2.71 -23.07 11.29
C SER A 50 -1.91 -22.01 10.51
N LEU A 51 -2.58 -21.04 9.89
CA LEU A 51 -1.98 -19.99 9.05
C LEU A 51 -2.15 -18.58 9.65
N VAL A 52 -2.25 -18.47 10.99
CA VAL A 52 -2.47 -17.16 11.65
C VAL A 52 -1.31 -16.21 11.39
N GLY A 53 -0.08 -16.71 11.46
CA GLY A 53 1.12 -15.90 11.25
C GLY A 53 1.19 -15.32 9.84
N GLU A 54 1.07 -16.17 8.83
CA GLU A 54 1.08 -15.78 7.42
C GLU A 54 -0.10 -14.82 7.11
N ALA A 55 -1.25 -15.06 7.73
CA ALA A 55 -2.41 -14.19 7.57
C ALA A 55 -2.18 -12.80 8.18
N VAL A 56 -1.49 -12.69 9.31
CA VAL A 56 -1.11 -11.41 9.93
C VAL A 56 -0.13 -10.66 9.03
N GLU A 57 0.90 -11.33 8.49
CA GLU A 57 1.84 -10.72 7.54
C GLU A 57 1.13 -10.22 6.29
N GLY A 58 0.27 -11.05 5.72
CA GLY A 58 -0.55 -10.69 4.57
C GLY A 58 -1.44 -9.47 4.83
N ALA A 59 -2.03 -9.39 6.02
CA ALA A 59 -2.83 -8.23 6.41
C ALA A 59 -2.01 -6.94 6.47
N PHE A 60 -0.76 -6.97 6.94
CA PHE A 60 0.15 -5.82 6.87
C PHE A 60 0.46 -5.41 5.43
N ILE A 61 0.83 -6.39 4.58
CA ILE A 61 1.17 -6.14 3.17
C ILE A 61 -0.02 -5.49 2.46
N MET A 62 -1.23 -6.05 2.64
CA MET A 62 -2.43 -5.53 2.00
C MET A 62 -2.89 -4.20 2.60
N SER A 63 -2.66 -3.94 3.88
CA SER A 63 -2.91 -2.64 4.49
C SER A 63 -2.04 -1.57 3.84
N MET A 64 -0.74 -1.81 3.68
CA MET A 64 0.19 -0.88 3.04
C MET A 64 -0.09 -0.71 1.54
N PHE A 65 -0.44 -1.80 0.85
CA PHE A 65 -0.86 -1.75 -0.54
C PHE A 65 -2.11 -0.90 -0.73
N SER A 66 -3.14 -1.11 0.10
CA SER A 66 -4.39 -0.35 0.04
C SER A 66 -4.18 1.13 0.35
N SER A 67 -3.35 1.45 1.34
CA SER A 67 -3.02 2.83 1.68
C SER A 67 -2.29 3.56 0.55
N GLY A 68 -1.38 2.89 -0.17
CA GLY A 68 -0.75 3.49 -1.35
C GLY A 68 -1.72 3.66 -2.52
N MET A 69 -2.68 2.73 -2.69
CA MET A 69 -3.70 2.82 -3.73
C MET A 69 -4.76 3.89 -3.45
N SER A 70 -5.05 4.26 -2.18
CA SER A 70 -6.02 5.30 -1.84
C SER A 70 -5.62 6.67 -2.41
N LEU A 71 -4.32 6.90 -2.60
CA LEU A 71 -3.82 8.09 -3.28
C LEU A 71 -4.53 8.37 -4.63
N GLN A 72 -4.93 7.32 -5.36
CA GLN A 72 -5.68 7.48 -6.62
C GLN A 72 -7.00 8.22 -6.39
N VAL A 73 -7.73 7.81 -5.36
CA VAL A 73 -9.05 8.38 -5.04
C VAL A 73 -8.89 9.81 -4.59
N ASP A 74 -7.94 10.07 -3.69
CA ASP A 74 -7.70 11.40 -3.12
C ASP A 74 -7.27 12.40 -4.19
N LEU A 75 -6.32 12.02 -5.05
CA LEU A 75 -5.88 12.88 -6.14
C LEU A 75 -7.01 13.14 -7.15
N SER A 76 -7.82 12.12 -7.46
CA SER A 76 -8.96 12.26 -8.36
C SER A 76 -10.03 13.19 -7.76
N HIS A 77 -10.31 13.06 -6.46
CA HIS A 77 -11.23 13.92 -5.74
C HIS A 77 -10.76 15.37 -5.70
N LEU A 78 -9.49 15.60 -5.38
CA LEU A 78 -8.89 16.92 -5.37
C LEU A 78 -8.89 17.58 -6.77
N LYS A 79 -8.67 16.79 -7.82
CA LYS A 79 -8.67 17.27 -9.19
C LYS A 79 -10.07 17.61 -9.68
N ASN A 80 -11.01 16.68 -9.54
CA ASN A 80 -12.30 16.74 -10.25
C ASN A 80 -13.39 17.47 -9.45
N ASP A 81 -13.47 17.24 -8.12
CA ASP A 81 -14.57 17.76 -7.32
C ASP A 81 -14.25 19.14 -6.70
N PHE A 82 -13.04 19.32 -6.21
CA PHE A 82 -12.67 20.56 -5.55
C PHE A 82 -11.89 21.54 -6.42
N LYS A 83 -11.41 21.12 -7.60
CA LYS A 83 -10.50 21.91 -8.44
C LYS A 83 -9.28 22.45 -7.67
N LEU A 84 -8.95 21.79 -6.53
CA LEU A 84 -7.83 22.19 -5.67
C LEU A 84 -6.48 21.97 -6.34
N GLN A 85 -6.44 21.10 -7.34
CA GLN A 85 -5.22 20.91 -8.13
C GLN A 85 -4.77 22.22 -8.75
N ASP A 86 -5.68 23.03 -9.29
CA ASP A 86 -5.38 24.33 -9.89
C ASP A 86 -4.83 25.30 -8.84
N MET A 87 -5.34 25.25 -7.60
CA MET A 87 -4.85 26.05 -6.48
C MET A 87 -3.46 25.58 -6.02
N VAL A 88 -3.21 24.27 -6.00
CA VAL A 88 -1.89 23.72 -5.64
C VAL A 88 -0.88 24.01 -6.74
N VAL A 89 -1.25 23.88 -8.01
CA VAL A 89 -0.39 24.20 -9.18
C VAL A 89 -0.07 25.69 -9.26
N SER A 90 -0.99 26.57 -8.88
CA SER A 90 -0.75 28.02 -8.80
C SER A 90 0.04 28.45 -7.55
N SER A 91 0.19 27.56 -6.57
CA SER A 91 1.01 27.79 -5.38
C SER A 91 2.52 27.56 -5.67
N PRO A 92 3.42 28.07 -4.82
CA PRO A 92 4.86 27.81 -4.94
C PRO A 92 5.25 26.36 -4.57
N THR A 93 4.28 25.46 -4.36
CA THR A 93 4.50 24.07 -4.00
C THR A 93 4.95 23.27 -5.22
N THR A 94 6.03 22.48 -5.06
CA THR A 94 6.47 21.56 -6.11
C THR A 94 5.65 20.26 -6.06
N TRP A 95 5.47 19.62 -7.22
CA TRP A 95 4.78 18.34 -7.30
C TRP A 95 5.35 17.29 -6.30
N LEU A 96 6.68 17.28 -6.14
CA LEU A 96 7.35 16.36 -5.23
C LEU A 96 7.00 16.64 -3.76
N THR A 97 6.96 17.92 -3.35
CA THR A 97 6.58 18.30 -1.97
C THR A 97 5.12 17.93 -1.69
N TYR A 98 4.24 18.12 -2.67
CA TYR A 98 2.84 17.72 -2.58
C TYR A 98 2.68 16.21 -2.46
N MET A 99 3.31 15.44 -3.34
CA MET A 99 3.27 13.97 -3.33
C MET A 99 3.82 13.38 -2.03
N ILE A 100 4.93 13.92 -1.52
CA ILE A 100 5.48 13.50 -0.23
C ILE A 100 4.49 13.81 0.90
N GLY A 101 3.85 14.98 0.87
CA GLY A 101 2.85 15.36 1.86
C GLY A 101 1.67 14.38 1.90
N VAL A 102 1.09 14.06 0.74
CA VAL A 102 -0.02 13.12 0.63
C VAL A 102 0.43 11.70 1.00
N ALA A 103 1.60 11.24 0.53
CA ALA A 103 2.13 9.93 0.89
C ALA A 103 2.32 9.76 2.41
N ILE A 104 2.83 10.77 3.09
CA ILE A 104 2.96 10.74 4.56
C ILE A 104 1.57 10.75 5.21
N SER A 105 0.62 11.49 4.66
CA SER A 105 -0.78 11.51 5.14
C SER A 105 -1.40 10.12 5.10
N GLU A 106 -1.20 9.36 4.00
CA GLU A 106 -1.69 8.00 3.85
C GLU A 106 -1.08 7.04 4.88
N ILE A 107 0.23 7.16 5.13
CA ILE A 107 0.90 6.39 6.19
C ILE A 107 0.31 6.73 7.56
N VAL A 108 0.12 8.01 7.87
CA VAL A 108 -0.49 8.45 9.13
C VAL A 108 -1.92 7.92 9.27
N TYR A 109 -2.66 7.95 8.17
CA TYR A 109 -4.03 7.43 8.12
C TYR A 109 -4.10 5.92 8.34
N SER A 110 -3.08 5.17 7.94
CA SER A 110 -2.99 3.71 8.16
C SER A 110 -2.53 3.30 9.56
N ILE A 111 -2.00 4.24 10.38
CA ILE A 111 -1.48 3.93 11.74
C ILE A 111 -2.46 3.13 12.61
N PRO A 112 -3.78 3.44 12.67
CA PRO A 112 -4.70 2.64 13.48
C PRO A 112 -4.76 1.17 13.07
N ALA A 113 -4.83 0.89 11.76
CA ALA A 113 -4.82 -0.47 11.25
C ALA A 113 -3.49 -1.19 11.55
N LEU A 114 -2.36 -0.51 11.28
CA LEU A 114 -1.03 -1.04 11.57
C LEU A 114 -0.82 -1.30 13.06
N THR A 115 -1.41 -0.47 13.94
CA THR A 115 -1.33 -0.67 15.40
C THR A 115 -2.07 -1.94 15.82
N VAL A 116 -3.27 -2.17 15.31
CA VAL A 116 -4.03 -3.41 15.58
C VAL A 116 -3.25 -4.62 15.06
N LEU A 117 -2.71 -4.55 13.84
CA LEU A 117 -1.91 -5.62 13.28
C LEU A 117 -0.60 -5.84 14.05
N ALA A 118 0.05 -4.78 14.56
CA ALA A 118 1.26 -4.89 15.37
C ALA A 118 0.98 -5.59 16.72
N VAL A 119 -0.18 -5.35 17.32
CA VAL A 119 -0.61 -6.08 18.51
C VAL A 119 -0.77 -7.57 18.18
N LEU A 120 -1.40 -7.92 17.06
CA LEU A 120 -1.53 -9.31 16.62
C LEU A 120 -0.16 -9.93 16.31
N ALA A 121 0.71 -9.19 15.60
CA ALA A 121 2.05 -9.64 15.27
C ALA A 121 2.87 -10.01 16.53
N ARG A 122 2.71 -9.26 17.62
CA ARG A 122 3.40 -9.54 18.89
C ARG A 122 3.09 -10.94 19.46
N TYR A 123 1.90 -11.46 19.17
CA TYR A 123 1.45 -12.77 19.66
C TYR A 123 1.72 -13.92 18.67
N PHE A 124 1.74 -13.63 17.38
CA PHE A 124 1.75 -14.66 16.34
C PHE A 124 3.03 -14.67 15.49
N LEU A 125 3.81 -13.58 15.45
CA LEU A 125 5.04 -13.53 14.68
C LEU A 125 6.27 -13.63 15.57
N VAL A 126 7.23 -14.44 15.16
CA VAL A 126 8.55 -14.55 15.80
C VAL A 126 9.59 -14.03 14.82
N LEU A 127 9.80 -12.71 14.84
CA LEU A 127 10.77 -12.07 13.96
C LEU A 127 12.09 -11.81 14.70
N SER A 128 13.21 -12.13 14.04
CA SER A 128 14.52 -11.64 14.45
C SER A 128 14.64 -10.13 14.18
N VAL A 129 15.64 -9.48 14.75
CA VAL A 129 15.89 -8.04 14.46
C VAL A 129 16.07 -7.80 12.96
N VAL A 130 16.79 -8.69 12.26
CA VAL A 130 16.95 -8.62 10.80
C VAL A 130 15.62 -8.84 10.10
N GLY A 131 14.84 -9.85 10.53
CA GLY A 131 13.50 -10.11 9.97
C GLY A 131 12.54 -8.93 10.13
N VAL A 132 12.59 -8.20 11.25
CA VAL A 132 11.81 -6.97 11.41
C VAL A 132 12.22 -5.91 10.39
N VAL A 133 13.51 -5.72 10.16
CA VAL A 133 14.00 -4.75 9.16
C VAL A 133 13.57 -5.17 7.75
N GLU A 134 13.74 -6.43 7.38
CA GLU A 134 13.29 -6.96 6.08
C GLU A 134 11.78 -6.75 5.90
N PHE A 135 10.98 -7.08 6.90
CA PHE A 135 9.54 -6.91 6.88
C PHE A 135 9.13 -5.45 6.69
N VAL A 136 9.73 -4.52 7.44
CA VAL A 136 9.45 -3.07 7.29
C VAL A 136 9.84 -2.58 5.91
N VAL A 137 10.98 -3.01 5.36
CA VAL A 137 11.40 -2.63 4.00
C VAL A 137 10.42 -3.14 2.96
N VAL A 138 9.94 -4.38 3.08
CA VAL A 138 8.91 -4.95 2.20
C VAL A 138 7.63 -4.12 2.26
N LEU A 139 7.16 -3.76 3.45
CA LEU A 139 5.97 -2.93 3.63
C LEU A 139 6.10 -1.57 2.96
N LEU A 140 7.25 -0.91 3.12
CA LEU A 140 7.53 0.37 2.46
C LEU A 140 7.60 0.24 0.94
N LEU A 141 8.25 -0.80 0.39
CA LEU A 141 8.30 -1.05 -1.04
C LEU A 141 6.89 -1.28 -1.61
N MET A 142 6.05 -2.06 -0.91
CA MET A 142 4.66 -2.29 -1.32
C MET A 142 3.83 -1.00 -1.30
N PHE A 143 3.98 -0.19 -0.26
CA PHE A 143 3.34 1.13 -0.19
C PHE A 143 3.76 2.02 -1.37
N PHE A 144 5.06 2.16 -1.60
CA PHE A 144 5.57 2.99 -2.69
C PHE A 144 5.17 2.47 -4.07
N ALA A 145 5.22 1.15 -4.29
CA ALA A 145 4.79 0.55 -5.56
C ALA A 145 3.30 0.83 -5.84
N SER A 146 2.43 0.60 -4.85
CA SER A 146 0.99 0.85 -4.98
C SER A 146 0.68 2.35 -5.13
N MET A 147 1.40 3.22 -4.41
CA MET A 147 1.30 4.67 -4.56
C MET A 147 1.63 5.12 -5.99
N ALA A 148 2.69 4.56 -6.59
CA ALA A 148 3.06 4.88 -7.97
C ALA A 148 1.96 4.44 -8.96
N VAL A 149 1.37 3.26 -8.76
CA VAL A 149 0.22 2.80 -9.56
C VAL A 149 -0.98 3.73 -9.37
N GLY A 150 -1.33 4.05 -8.13
CA GLY A 150 -2.43 4.96 -7.81
C GLY A 150 -2.27 6.34 -8.46
N TYR A 151 -1.06 6.89 -8.42
CA TYR A 151 -0.75 8.15 -9.06
C TYR A 151 -0.92 8.10 -10.59
N VAL A 152 -0.42 7.04 -11.24
CA VAL A 152 -0.61 6.86 -12.69
C VAL A 152 -2.10 6.75 -13.03
N LEU A 153 -2.85 5.96 -12.28
CA LEU A 153 -4.28 5.76 -12.53
C LEU A 153 -5.10 7.03 -12.30
N SER A 154 -4.74 7.87 -11.32
CA SER A 154 -5.43 9.15 -11.09
C SER A 154 -5.36 10.09 -12.29
N THR A 155 -4.31 9.97 -13.14
CA THR A 155 -4.19 10.78 -14.35
C THR A 155 -5.15 10.35 -15.47
N PHE A 156 -5.60 9.09 -15.44
CA PHE A 156 -6.52 8.52 -16.43
C PHE A 156 -7.97 8.50 -15.96
N SER A 157 -8.21 8.71 -14.67
CA SER A 157 -9.56 8.73 -14.11
C SER A 157 -10.25 10.04 -14.40
N SER A 158 -11.44 9.97 -15.02
CA SER A 158 -12.26 11.13 -15.37
C SER A 158 -13.07 11.66 -14.18
N ASP A 159 -13.38 10.79 -13.22
CA ASP A 159 -14.19 11.11 -12.05
C ASP A 159 -13.85 10.21 -10.86
N ILE A 160 -14.41 10.55 -9.69
CA ILE A 160 -14.18 9.82 -8.44
C ILE A 160 -14.75 8.39 -8.48
N VAL A 161 -15.87 8.16 -9.19
CA VAL A 161 -16.51 6.84 -9.28
C VAL A 161 -15.59 5.87 -10.04
N GLN A 162 -15.03 6.34 -11.16
CA GLN A 162 -14.05 5.58 -11.94
C GLN A 162 -12.79 5.29 -11.12
N SER A 163 -12.31 6.24 -10.32
CA SER A 163 -11.18 6.04 -9.42
C SER A 163 -11.45 4.97 -8.39
N PHE A 164 -12.61 4.98 -7.75
CA PHE A 164 -13.02 3.91 -6.83
C PHE A 164 -13.11 2.55 -7.52
N ALA A 165 -13.64 2.51 -8.76
CA ALA A 165 -13.75 1.27 -9.52
C ALA A 165 -12.36 0.67 -9.82
N PHE A 166 -11.39 1.46 -10.27
CA PHE A 166 -10.03 1.01 -10.51
C PHE A 166 -9.33 0.56 -9.24
N THR A 167 -9.44 1.33 -8.15
CA THR A 167 -8.86 0.97 -6.85
C THR A 167 -9.42 -0.36 -6.34
N ARG A 168 -10.73 -0.57 -6.41
CA ARG A 168 -11.37 -1.83 -6.00
C ARG A 168 -10.96 -3.00 -6.87
N LEU A 169 -10.96 -2.82 -8.20
CA LEU A 169 -10.55 -3.86 -9.14
C LEU A 169 -9.13 -4.33 -8.84
N LEU A 170 -8.18 -3.40 -8.76
CA LEU A 170 -6.79 -3.74 -8.51
C LEU A 170 -6.56 -4.31 -7.11
N SER A 171 -7.18 -3.72 -6.08
CA SER A 171 -7.08 -4.26 -4.73
C SER A 171 -7.61 -5.70 -4.64
N THR A 172 -8.71 -6.00 -5.33
CA THR A 172 -9.25 -7.36 -5.39
C THR A 172 -8.30 -8.30 -6.15
N LEU A 173 -7.78 -7.88 -7.30
CA LEU A 173 -6.85 -8.70 -8.07
C LEU A 173 -5.56 -9.00 -7.28
N PHE A 174 -4.99 -8.00 -6.62
CA PHE A 174 -3.74 -8.13 -5.85
C PHE A 174 -3.91 -8.78 -4.47
N SER A 175 -5.13 -8.90 -3.96
CA SER A 175 -5.42 -9.64 -2.72
C SER A 175 -5.86 -11.09 -2.95
N THR A 176 -6.50 -11.37 -4.08
CA THR A 176 -7.16 -12.68 -4.32
C THR A 176 -6.29 -13.63 -5.12
N ILE A 177 -5.61 -13.14 -6.16
CA ILE A 177 -4.77 -13.98 -7.03
C ILE A 177 -3.45 -14.36 -6.35
N PRO A 178 -2.70 -13.42 -5.74
CA PRO A 178 -1.44 -13.74 -5.07
C PRO A 178 -1.66 -14.38 -3.70
N PRO A 179 -0.77 -15.28 -3.27
CA PRO A 179 -0.84 -15.93 -1.97
C PRO A 179 -0.30 -15.01 -0.86
N VAL A 180 -0.96 -13.89 -0.62
CA VAL A 180 -0.49 -12.89 0.36
C VAL A 180 -0.74 -13.35 1.79
N TYR A 181 -1.84 -14.07 2.03
CA TYR A 181 -2.28 -14.51 3.36
C TYR A 181 -1.95 -15.98 3.69
N TYR A 182 -1.32 -16.69 2.77
CA TYR A 182 -0.99 -18.12 2.89
C TYR A 182 0.23 -18.43 2.01
N PRO A 183 0.98 -19.52 2.28
CA PRO A 183 2.13 -19.89 1.48
C PRO A 183 1.77 -20.23 0.03
N ILE A 184 2.64 -19.86 -0.93
CA ILE A 184 2.44 -20.14 -2.37
C ILE A 184 2.28 -21.62 -2.68
N THR A 185 2.76 -22.49 -1.80
CA THR A 185 2.66 -23.94 -1.93
C THR A 185 1.22 -24.44 -1.93
N TYR A 186 0.26 -23.68 -1.38
CA TYR A 186 -1.17 -24.01 -1.38
C TYR A 186 -1.83 -23.82 -2.75
N ILE A 187 -1.19 -23.04 -3.65
CA ILE A 187 -1.71 -22.86 -5.02
C ILE A 187 -1.26 -24.03 -5.88
N PRO A 188 -2.19 -24.79 -6.50
CA PRO A 188 -1.85 -25.88 -7.40
C PRO A 188 -1.24 -25.37 -8.72
N LEU A 189 -0.36 -26.17 -9.31
CA LEU A 189 0.10 -25.93 -10.68
C LEU A 189 -1.07 -26.19 -11.66
N PRO A 190 -1.25 -25.39 -12.76
CA PRO A 190 -0.35 -24.31 -13.23
C PRO A 190 -0.65 -22.91 -12.66
N PHE A 191 -1.69 -22.75 -11.81
CA PHE A 191 -2.16 -21.44 -11.32
C PHE A 191 -1.09 -20.68 -10.51
N ARG A 192 -0.12 -21.38 -9.93
CA ARG A 192 1.02 -20.77 -9.24
C ARG A 192 1.80 -19.80 -10.11
N TYR A 193 1.91 -20.06 -11.41
CA TYR A 193 2.60 -19.17 -12.34
C TYR A 193 1.88 -17.82 -12.48
N LEU A 194 0.56 -17.78 -12.36
CA LEU A 194 -0.20 -16.53 -12.38
C LEU A 194 0.10 -15.65 -11.14
N ALA A 195 0.33 -16.28 -9.98
CA ALA A 195 0.67 -15.55 -8.77
C ALA A 195 1.99 -14.77 -8.91
N TYR A 196 2.97 -15.28 -9.62
CA TYR A 196 4.26 -14.63 -9.83
C TYR A 196 4.20 -13.38 -10.73
N PHE A 197 3.10 -13.11 -11.41
CA PHE A 197 2.92 -11.82 -12.08
C PHE A 197 2.65 -10.67 -11.11
N SER A 198 2.31 -10.97 -9.85
CA SER A 198 2.01 -9.95 -8.86
C SER A 198 3.22 -9.64 -7.97
N PRO A 199 3.56 -8.36 -7.74
CA PRO A 199 4.61 -7.99 -6.80
C PRO A 199 4.28 -8.36 -5.34
N THR A 200 2.97 -8.48 -5.01
CA THR A 200 2.53 -8.89 -3.67
C THR A 200 2.93 -10.33 -3.34
N THR A 201 3.09 -11.21 -4.34
CA THR A 201 3.62 -12.57 -4.14
C THR A 201 5.04 -12.54 -3.59
N TYR A 202 5.92 -11.77 -4.22
CA TYR A 202 7.32 -11.64 -3.78
C TYR A 202 7.42 -10.97 -2.41
N ALA A 203 6.57 -9.98 -2.15
CA ALA A 203 6.48 -9.35 -0.83
C ALA A 203 6.08 -10.36 0.25
N ALA A 204 5.07 -11.21 -0.03
CA ALA A 204 4.63 -12.26 0.88
C ALA A 204 5.70 -13.33 1.10
N GLU A 205 6.38 -13.80 0.04
CA GLU A 205 7.47 -14.77 0.17
C GLU A 205 8.61 -14.26 1.04
N ILE A 206 9.02 -13.00 0.88
CA ILE A 206 10.08 -12.39 1.70
C ILE A 206 9.60 -12.30 3.16
N ALA A 207 8.39 -11.82 3.41
CA ALA A 207 7.82 -11.68 4.75
C ALA A 207 7.74 -13.03 5.46
N GLN A 208 7.13 -14.04 4.81
CA GLN A 208 7.00 -15.41 5.33
C GLN A 208 8.36 -16.06 5.60
N SER A 209 9.37 -15.76 4.77
CA SER A 209 10.72 -16.24 4.99
C SER A 209 11.39 -15.55 6.19
N ALA A 210 11.16 -14.23 6.37
CA ALA A 210 11.69 -13.46 7.49
C ALA A 210 11.14 -13.94 8.84
N ALA A 211 9.89 -14.42 8.88
CA ALA A 211 9.27 -15.00 10.08
C ALA A 211 9.48 -16.52 10.23
N GLY A 212 10.16 -17.15 9.26
CA GLY A 212 10.47 -18.58 9.32
C GLY A 212 9.33 -19.53 8.91
N TYR A 213 8.25 -19.01 8.32
CA TYR A 213 7.15 -19.84 7.79
C TYR A 213 7.48 -20.46 6.45
N LEU A 214 8.37 -19.84 5.69
CA LEU A 214 8.80 -20.31 4.38
C LEU A 214 10.33 -20.37 4.31
N SER A 215 10.89 -21.52 3.95
CA SER A 215 12.33 -21.64 3.70
C SER A 215 12.65 -21.38 2.24
N LEU A 216 13.23 -20.23 1.95
CA LEU A 216 13.68 -19.87 0.60
C LEU A 216 15.17 -20.15 0.43
N SER A 217 15.56 -20.61 -0.77
CA SER A 217 16.97 -20.62 -1.14
C SER A 217 17.50 -19.18 -1.26
N LEU A 218 18.81 -18.99 -1.09
CA LEU A 218 19.42 -17.66 -1.24
C LEU A 218 19.14 -17.06 -2.62
N ALA A 219 19.14 -17.88 -3.67
CA ALA A 219 18.83 -17.46 -5.02
C ALA A 219 17.38 -17.00 -5.19
N THR A 220 16.42 -17.72 -4.59
CA THR A 220 14.99 -17.35 -4.63
C THR A 220 14.73 -16.08 -3.84
N MET A 221 15.35 -15.93 -2.68
CA MET A 221 15.27 -14.71 -1.88
C MET A 221 15.82 -13.49 -2.62
N ALA A 222 17.01 -13.64 -3.24
CA ALA A 222 17.61 -12.57 -4.04
C ALA A 222 16.75 -12.20 -5.26
N LEU A 223 16.12 -13.19 -5.90
CA LEU A 223 15.18 -12.97 -6.99
C LEU A 223 13.95 -12.20 -6.50
N ALA A 224 13.34 -12.61 -5.39
CA ALA A 224 12.16 -11.95 -4.84
C ALA A 224 12.45 -10.47 -4.52
N TRP A 225 13.56 -10.17 -3.85
CA TRP A 225 14.00 -8.80 -3.61
C TRP A 225 14.24 -8.01 -4.90
N SER A 226 14.93 -8.62 -5.86
CA SER A 226 15.25 -7.98 -7.14
C SER A 226 13.99 -7.61 -7.91
N VAL A 227 13.00 -8.51 -7.96
CA VAL A 227 11.72 -8.26 -8.65
C VAL A 227 10.94 -7.17 -7.93
N LEU A 228 10.81 -7.23 -6.59
CA LEU A 228 10.06 -6.25 -5.83
C LEU A 228 10.65 -4.84 -5.97
N VAL A 229 11.96 -4.71 -5.88
CA VAL A 229 12.67 -3.42 -6.08
C VAL A 229 12.54 -2.95 -7.54
N ALA A 230 12.77 -3.84 -8.51
CA ALA A 230 12.68 -3.48 -9.94
C ALA A 230 11.27 -3.00 -10.31
N VAL A 231 10.23 -3.71 -9.87
CA VAL A 231 8.82 -3.30 -10.10
C VAL A 231 8.55 -1.93 -9.48
N THR A 232 8.97 -1.73 -8.23
CA THR A 232 8.79 -0.44 -7.56
C THR A 232 9.47 0.69 -8.33
N VAL A 233 10.73 0.51 -8.73
CA VAL A 233 11.49 1.52 -9.51
C VAL A 233 10.84 1.79 -10.87
N VAL A 234 10.45 0.74 -11.60
CA VAL A 234 9.78 0.88 -12.91
C VAL A 234 8.48 1.64 -12.77
N LEU A 235 7.65 1.32 -11.77
CA LEU A 235 6.41 2.03 -11.52
C LEU A 235 6.62 3.51 -11.19
N PHE A 236 7.67 3.84 -10.42
CA PHE A 236 8.05 5.23 -10.16
C PHE A 236 8.51 5.96 -11.42
N ILE A 237 9.27 5.31 -12.29
CA ILE A 237 9.69 5.88 -13.57
C ILE A 237 8.46 6.16 -14.44
N ILE A 238 7.52 5.21 -14.53
CA ILE A 238 6.27 5.39 -15.26
C ILE A 238 5.45 6.53 -14.65
N ALA A 239 5.31 6.57 -13.33
CA ALA A 239 4.63 7.64 -12.63
C ALA A 239 5.23 9.02 -12.95
N LYS A 240 6.56 9.14 -12.92
CA LYS A 240 7.27 10.40 -13.25
C LYS A 240 7.07 10.83 -14.70
N THR A 241 7.02 9.87 -15.64
CA THR A 241 6.99 10.18 -17.09
C THR A 241 5.58 10.36 -17.64
N LYS A 242 4.59 9.65 -17.07
CA LYS A 242 3.21 9.63 -17.58
C LYS A 242 2.25 10.52 -16.79
N ALA A 243 2.58 10.87 -15.56
CA ALA A 243 1.74 11.71 -14.74
C ALA A 243 1.76 13.16 -15.24
N ARG A 244 0.59 13.68 -15.58
CA ARG A 244 0.39 15.07 -16.01
C ARG A 244 0.12 15.92 -14.77
N TRP A 245 1.19 16.52 -14.23
CA TRP A 245 1.06 17.45 -13.10
C TRP A 245 0.45 18.79 -13.50
N ARG A 246 0.74 19.24 -14.72
CA ARG A 246 0.16 20.43 -15.33
C ARG A 246 -0.48 20.04 -16.64
N GLU A 247 -1.77 20.13 -16.71
CA GLU A 247 -2.45 20.21 -18.01
C GLU A 247 -2.26 21.65 -18.52
N VAL A 248 -1.56 21.76 -19.63
CA VAL A 248 -1.45 23.03 -20.39
C VAL A 248 -2.72 23.19 -21.18
#